data_f6d486216d07fa9298a7d2aed75e57d9
#
_entry.id   f6d486216d07fa9298a7d2aed75e57d9
#
_cell.length_a   1.000
_cell.length_b   1.000
_cell.length_c   1.000
_cell.angle_alpha   90.00
_cell.angle_beta   90.00
_cell.angle_gamma   90.00
#
_symmetry.space_group_name_H-M   'P 1'
#
loop_
_entity.id
_entity.type
_entity.pdbx_description
1 polymer ?
#
loop_
_entity_poly.entity_id
_entity_poly.type
_entity_poly.pdbx_seq_one_letter_code
_entity_poly.pdbx_strand_id
1 'polypeptide(L)'
;MCLRESAFPGAEAPFCHEMYQQQEREKDMRKMQTYYSSHAARIQELVMQECDRMEYDGSMMFDEYPDKLMMENLCRKVEDRYYDQEGEGAAPIQAMHRNRSNEVRDLIGVLLFNEMFCRRCRHRHRRNYYY
;
A
#
# COMPACT_ATOMS: atom_id res chain seq x y z
N MET A 1 -13.53 9.31 -9.25
CA MET A 1 -14.40 8.96 -9.06
C MET A 1 -14.97 7.98 -9.76
N CYS A 2 -15.27 7.22 -9.50
CA CYS A 2 -15.53 6.19 -10.18
C CYS A 2 -16.91 6.00 -10.24
N LEU A 3 -17.62 6.63 -10.59
CA LEU A 3 -18.82 6.48 -10.63
C LEU A 3 -19.42 6.19 -11.77
N ARG A 4 -19.46 5.60 -12.46
CA ARG A 4 -19.95 5.46 -13.58
C ARG A 4 -20.77 4.44 -13.70
N GLU A 5 -21.59 4.24 -13.84
CA GLU A 5 -22.33 3.36 -13.95
C GLU A 5 -22.63 3.02 -15.12
N SER A 6 -22.59 2.18 -15.59
CA SER A 6 -22.76 1.99 -16.77
C SER A 6 -23.87 1.27 -16.89
N ALA A 7 -24.59 1.28 -17.17
CA ALA A 7 -25.65 0.72 -17.32
C ALA A 7 -25.73 -0.17 -18.40
N PHE A 8 -25.22 -1.18 -18.43
CA PHE A 8 -25.34 -2.08 -19.48
C PHE A 8 -26.32 -3.09 -19.07
N PRO A 9 -27.46 -3.04 -19.52
CA PRO A 9 -28.44 -4.06 -19.19
C PRO A 9 -28.00 -5.36 -19.76
N GLY A 10 -28.25 -6.39 -19.14
CA GLY A 10 -27.84 -7.67 -19.62
C GLY A 10 -26.39 -7.94 -19.42
N ALA A 11 -25.80 -7.21 -18.60
CA ALA A 11 -24.41 -7.40 -18.35
C ALA A 11 -24.18 -8.73 -17.77
N GLU A 12 -23.04 -9.26 -18.02
CA GLU A 12 -22.76 -10.48 -17.54
C GLU A 12 -22.63 -10.47 -16.12
N ALA A 13 -22.18 -11.42 -15.54
CA ALA A 13 -22.09 -11.61 -14.12
C ALA A 13 -21.43 -10.42 -13.48
N PRO A 14 -22.04 -9.82 -12.51
CA PRO A 14 -21.47 -8.68 -11.83
C PRO A 14 -20.07 -8.93 -11.32
N PHE A 15 -19.82 -10.14 -11.00
CA PHE A 15 -18.57 -10.59 -10.52
C PHE A 15 -17.44 -10.33 -11.51
N CYS A 16 -17.60 -10.68 -12.77
CA CYS A 16 -16.57 -10.44 -13.78
C CYS A 16 -16.37 -8.95 -14.00
N HIS A 17 -17.43 -8.20 -13.89
CA HIS A 17 -17.37 -6.77 -14.07
C HIS A 17 -16.57 -6.14 -12.93
N GLU A 18 -16.81 -6.57 -11.70
CA GLU A 18 -16.11 -6.05 -10.56
C GLU A 18 -14.62 -6.38 -10.62
N MET A 19 -14.27 -7.58 -11.04
CA MET A 19 -12.87 -7.95 -11.17
C MET A 19 -12.19 -7.11 -12.23
N TYR A 20 -12.86 -6.88 -13.33
CA TYR A 20 -12.30 -6.07 -14.39
C TYR A 20 -12.06 -4.64 -13.89
N GLN A 21 -13.03 -4.09 -13.19
CA GLN A 21 -12.89 -2.75 -12.63
C GLN A 21 -11.75 -2.68 -11.62
N GLN A 22 -11.60 -3.71 -10.82
CA GLN A 22 -10.52 -3.74 -9.84
C GLN A 22 -9.16 -3.75 -10.53
N GLN A 23 -9.02 -4.56 -11.59
CA GLN A 23 -7.78 -4.63 -12.34
C GLN A 23 -7.46 -3.30 -13.02
N GLU A 24 -8.48 -2.65 -13.56
CA GLU A 24 -8.28 -1.37 -14.22
C GLU A 24 -7.83 -0.31 -13.21
N ARG A 25 -8.40 -0.32 -12.01
CA ARG A 25 -8.00 0.62 -10.98
C ARG A 25 -6.57 0.37 -10.54
N GLU A 26 -6.18 -0.90 -10.43
CA GLU A 26 -4.81 -1.22 -10.05
C GLU A 26 -3.82 -0.78 -11.14
N LYS A 27 -4.17 -1.00 -12.40
CA LYS A 27 -3.32 -0.55 -13.49
C LYS A 27 -3.16 0.96 -13.48
N ASP A 28 -4.27 1.67 -13.28
CA ASP A 28 -4.25 3.11 -13.27
C ASP A 28 -3.40 3.61 -12.11
N MET A 29 -3.57 3.01 -10.94
CA MET A 29 -2.78 3.37 -9.78
C MET A 29 -1.29 3.15 -10.03
N ARG A 30 -0.92 1.99 -10.58
CA ARG A 30 0.49 1.73 -10.86
C ARG A 30 1.05 2.72 -11.88
N LYS A 31 0.24 3.10 -12.85
CA LYS A 31 0.66 4.10 -13.81
C LYS A 31 0.90 5.44 -13.12
N MET A 32 -0.01 5.85 -12.25
CA MET A 32 0.15 7.11 -11.54
C MET A 32 1.39 7.09 -10.65
N GLN A 33 1.71 5.93 -10.08
CA GLN A 33 2.89 5.80 -9.25
C GLN A 33 4.19 5.99 -10.03
N THR A 34 4.17 5.80 -11.34
CA THR A 34 5.38 6.05 -12.14
C THR A 34 5.70 7.53 -12.24
N TYR A 35 4.76 8.40 -11.86
CA TYR A 35 5.01 9.83 -11.85
C TYR A 35 5.56 10.33 -10.52
N TYR A 36 5.73 9.45 -9.54
CA TYR A 36 6.27 9.84 -8.26
C TYR A 36 7.71 10.34 -8.41
N SER A 37 8.11 11.23 -7.52
CA SER A 37 9.51 11.62 -7.45
C SER A 37 10.35 10.39 -7.09
N SER A 38 11.64 10.46 -7.34
CA SER A 38 12.51 9.33 -7.01
C SER A 38 12.46 8.99 -5.52
N HIS A 39 12.30 10.00 -4.69
CA HIS A 39 12.20 9.79 -3.25
C HIS A 39 10.92 9.03 -2.88
N ALA A 40 9.79 9.48 -3.42
CA ALA A 40 8.52 8.81 -3.14
C ALA A 40 8.47 7.41 -3.72
N ALA A 41 9.04 7.24 -4.92
CA ALA A 41 9.08 5.93 -5.57
C ALA A 41 9.87 4.93 -4.73
N ARG A 42 10.95 5.37 -4.12
CA ARG A 42 11.76 4.52 -3.28
C ARG A 42 11.01 4.09 -2.03
N ILE A 43 10.31 5.03 -1.41
CA ILE A 43 9.50 4.70 -0.25
C ILE A 43 8.38 3.75 -0.64
N GLN A 44 7.77 3.97 -1.79
CA GLN A 44 6.70 3.10 -2.28
C GLN A 44 7.22 1.67 -2.47
N GLU A 45 8.43 1.52 -2.96
CA GLU A 45 9.01 0.20 -3.13
C GLU A 45 9.18 -0.51 -1.79
N LEU A 46 9.67 0.20 -0.78
CA LEU A 46 9.81 -0.38 0.55
C LEU A 46 8.46 -0.75 1.15
N VAL A 47 7.48 0.10 0.93
CA VAL A 47 6.12 -0.15 1.40
C VAL A 47 5.57 -1.42 0.75
N MET A 48 5.77 -1.56 -0.55
CA MET A 48 5.29 -2.74 -1.26
C MET A 48 5.94 -4.01 -0.74
N GLN A 49 7.23 -3.96 -0.48
CA GLN A 49 7.94 -5.11 0.07
C GLN A 49 7.39 -5.51 1.43
N GLU A 50 7.10 -4.54 2.28
CA GLU A 50 6.58 -4.84 3.60
C GLU A 50 5.16 -5.39 3.50
N CYS A 51 4.34 -4.83 2.62
CA CYS A 51 2.99 -5.32 2.41
C CYS A 51 2.99 -6.73 1.81
N ASP A 52 3.95 -7.02 0.92
CA ASP A 52 4.05 -8.37 0.37
C ASP A 52 4.27 -9.41 1.45
N ARG A 53 5.05 -9.07 2.46
CA ARG A 53 5.30 -10.00 3.55
C ARG A 53 4.06 -10.25 4.40
N MET A 54 3.14 -9.28 4.40
CA MET A 54 1.95 -9.40 5.22
C MET A 54 0.75 -9.90 4.45
N GLU A 55 0.87 -10.07 3.16
CA GLU A 55 -0.28 -10.46 2.37
C GLU A 55 -0.40 -11.98 2.33
N TYR A 56 -1.03 -12.56 3.34
CA TYR A 56 -1.34 -13.98 3.39
C TYR A 56 -2.69 -14.14 4.08
N ASP A 57 -3.31 -15.28 3.87
CA ASP A 57 -4.64 -15.53 4.44
C ASP A 57 -4.54 -15.54 5.95
N GLY A 58 -5.45 -14.86 6.61
CA GLY A 58 -5.43 -14.77 8.06
C GLY A 58 -4.51 -13.69 8.59
N SER A 59 -3.90 -12.92 7.70
CA SER A 59 -3.04 -11.82 8.13
C SER A 59 -3.85 -10.71 8.79
N MET A 60 -3.23 -10.04 9.74
CA MET A 60 -3.83 -8.88 10.40
C MET A 60 -4.09 -7.75 9.42
N MET A 61 -3.42 -7.75 8.27
CA MET A 61 -3.65 -6.76 7.23
C MET A 61 -5.12 -6.76 6.78
N PHE A 62 -5.78 -7.91 6.85
CA PHE A 62 -7.13 -8.06 6.37
C PHE A 62 -8.19 -8.04 7.47
N ASP A 63 -7.79 -7.74 8.69
CA ASP A 63 -8.74 -7.60 9.79
C ASP A 63 -9.70 -6.44 9.49
N GLU A 64 -10.91 -6.56 9.96
CA GLU A 64 -11.91 -5.51 9.74
C GLU A 64 -11.45 -4.21 10.37
N TYR A 65 -10.89 -4.28 11.56
CA TYR A 65 -10.38 -3.10 12.25
C TYR A 65 -8.92 -3.33 12.62
N PRO A 66 -8.00 -3.02 11.73
CA PRO A 66 -6.59 -3.24 12.02
C PRO A 66 -6.14 -2.43 13.23
N ASP A 67 -5.31 -3.02 14.05
CA ASP A 67 -4.85 -2.37 15.25
C ASP A 67 -3.91 -1.20 14.92
N LYS A 68 -4.18 -0.07 15.55
CA LYS A 68 -3.39 1.14 15.28
C LYS A 68 -1.93 0.94 15.64
N LEU A 69 -1.66 0.26 16.75
CA LEU A 69 -0.28 0.02 17.16
C LEU A 69 0.47 -0.82 16.13
N MET A 70 -0.21 -1.82 15.58
CA MET A 70 0.39 -2.62 14.53
C MET A 70 0.70 -1.77 13.30
N MET A 71 -0.20 -0.87 12.93
CA MET A 71 0.01 0.00 11.79
C MET A 71 1.21 0.92 12.02
N GLU A 72 1.33 1.45 13.24
CA GLU A 72 2.47 2.29 13.59
C GLU A 72 3.78 1.50 13.55
N ASN A 73 3.74 0.25 13.98
CA ASN A 73 4.93 -0.60 13.94
C ASN A 73 5.35 -0.89 12.50
N LEU A 74 4.39 -1.07 11.61
CA LEU A 74 4.70 -1.25 10.20
C LEU A 74 5.35 -0.01 9.61
N CYS A 75 4.83 1.15 9.94
CA CYS A 75 5.44 2.40 9.49
C CYS A 75 6.87 2.50 9.98
N ARG A 76 7.10 2.10 11.24
CA ARG A 76 8.44 2.15 11.82
C ARG A 76 9.38 1.18 11.10
N LYS A 77 8.89 0.00 10.74
CA LYS A 77 9.71 -0.95 10.00
C LYS A 77 10.14 -0.39 8.64
N VAL A 78 9.20 0.24 7.94
CA VAL A 78 9.52 0.84 6.66
C VAL A 78 10.50 1.99 6.85
N GLU A 79 10.29 2.79 7.87
CA GLU A 79 11.18 3.91 8.17
C GLU A 79 12.59 3.43 8.48
N ASP A 80 12.71 2.39 9.28
CA ASP A 80 14.01 1.83 9.62
C ASP A 80 14.73 1.33 8.37
N ARG A 81 14.01 0.67 7.48
CA ARG A 81 14.62 0.19 6.25
C ARG A 81 15.03 1.33 5.33
N TYR A 82 14.23 2.38 5.32
CA TYR A 82 14.57 3.55 4.52
C TYR A 82 15.88 4.15 4.99
N TYR A 83 16.03 4.35 6.30
CA TYR A 83 17.25 4.96 6.82
C TYR A 83 18.44 4.00 6.75
N ASP A 84 18.23 2.71 6.83
CA ASP A 84 19.31 1.76 6.65
C ASP A 84 19.89 1.87 5.24
N GLN A 85 19.04 1.99 4.24
CA GLN A 85 19.50 2.11 2.87
C GLN A 85 20.15 3.47 2.60
N GLU A 86 19.55 4.52 3.15
CA GLU A 86 20.10 5.84 2.94
C GLU A 86 21.41 6.02 3.68
N GLY A 87 21.51 5.42 4.85
CA GLY A 87 22.69 5.57 5.68
C GLY A 87 23.84 4.67 5.34
N GLU A 88 23.72 3.88 4.28
CA GLU A 88 24.75 2.94 4.00
C GLU A 88 26.02 3.69 3.64
N GLY A 89 26.98 3.64 4.45
CA GLY A 89 28.26 4.30 4.25
C GLY A 89 28.28 5.73 4.64
N ALA A 90 27.29 6.17 5.39
CA ALA A 90 27.25 7.55 5.64
C ALA A 90 27.32 7.89 7.09
N ALA A 91 26.42 8.55 7.63
CA ALA A 91 26.52 9.20 8.91
C ALA A 91 26.47 8.25 10.09
N PRO A 92 27.01 8.62 11.23
CA PRO A 92 26.88 7.82 12.43
C PRO A 92 25.42 7.65 12.81
N ILE A 93 25.15 6.57 13.53
CA ILE A 93 23.81 6.23 13.91
C ILE A 93 23.12 7.33 14.70
N GLN A 94 23.87 8.00 15.58
CA GLN A 94 23.29 9.07 16.38
C GLN A 94 22.78 10.21 15.51
N ALA A 95 23.54 10.55 14.49
CA ALA A 95 23.13 11.62 13.60
C ALA A 95 21.89 11.23 12.84
N MET A 96 21.79 9.97 12.48
CA MET A 96 20.58 9.49 11.79
C MET A 96 19.37 9.60 12.67
N HIS A 97 19.48 9.26 13.93
CA HIS A 97 18.34 9.37 14.82
C HIS A 97 17.86 10.80 14.96
N ARG A 98 18.79 11.73 15.01
CA ARG A 98 18.39 13.12 15.14
C ARG A 98 17.75 13.67 13.89
N ASN A 99 18.16 13.13 12.75
CA ASN A 99 17.71 13.68 11.49
C ASN A 99 16.52 12.96 10.88
N ARG A 100 15.91 12.05 11.61
CA ARG A 100 14.73 11.40 11.11
C ARG A 100 13.62 12.41 10.99
N SER A 101 13.18 12.60 9.77
CA SER A 101 12.25 13.65 9.49
C SER A 101 10.83 13.19 9.69
N ASN A 102 10.00 14.01 10.27
CA ASN A 102 8.57 13.71 10.37
C ASN A 102 7.95 13.65 8.98
N GLU A 103 8.52 14.40 8.04
CA GLU A 103 8.00 14.37 6.68
C GLU A 103 8.14 12.99 6.05
N VAL A 104 9.29 12.34 6.29
CA VAL A 104 9.50 11.00 5.76
C VAL A 104 8.51 10.03 6.41
N ARG A 105 8.35 10.14 7.71
CA ARG A 105 7.41 9.27 8.42
C ARG A 105 5.99 9.47 7.94
N ASP A 106 5.59 10.71 7.74
CA ASP A 106 4.25 11.02 7.26
C ASP A 106 4.04 10.47 5.86
N LEU A 107 5.04 10.62 5.00
CA LEU A 107 4.93 10.09 3.64
C LEU A 107 4.85 8.58 3.65
N ILE A 108 5.65 7.94 4.49
CA ILE A 108 5.58 6.49 4.64
C ILE A 108 4.18 6.08 5.08
N GLY A 109 3.61 6.78 6.06
CA GLY A 109 2.27 6.47 6.53
C GLY A 109 1.23 6.56 5.43
N VAL A 110 1.27 7.64 4.66
CA VAL A 110 0.32 7.83 3.58
C VAL A 110 0.46 6.72 2.55
N LEU A 111 1.67 6.43 2.12
CA LEU A 111 1.88 5.42 1.09
C LEU A 111 1.57 4.01 1.59
N LEU A 112 1.92 3.72 2.84
CA LEU A 112 1.66 2.41 3.41
C LEU A 112 0.16 2.15 3.56
N PHE A 113 -0.56 3.11 4.12
CA PHE A 113 -1.99 2.94 4.34
C PHE A 113 -2.73 2.87 3.02
N ASN A 114 -2.28 3.63 2.03
CA ASN A 114 -2.89 3.58 0.71
C ASN A 114 -2.65 2.23 0.05
N GLU A 115 -1.45 1.68 0.17
CA GLU A 115 -1.15 0.37 -0.39
C GLU A 115 -1.96 -0.72 0.31
N MET A 116 -2.05 -0.64 1.63
CA MET A 116 -2.84 -1.60 2.40
C MET A 116 -4.31 -1.52 2.01
N PHE A 117 -4.82 -0.31 1.81
CA PHE A 117 -6.20 -0.15 1.39
C PHE A 117 -6.46 -0.86 0.07
N CYS A 118 -5.55 -0.70 -0.88
CA CYS A 118 -5.69 -1.35 -2.17
C CYS A 118 -5.67 -2.86 -2.06
N ARG A 119 -4.75 -3.39 -1.24
CA ARG A 119 -4.66 -4.83 -1.08
C ARG A 119 -5.85 -5.40 -0.32
N ARG A 120 -6.37 -4.64 0.65
CA ARG A 120 -7.58 -5.04 1.37
C ARG A 120 -8.77 -5.09 0.42
N CYS A 121 -8.89 -4.12 -0.47
CA CYS A 121 -9.96 -4.12 -1.46
C CYS A 121 -9.85 -5.32 -2.40
N ARG A 122 -8.64 -5.60 -2.86
CA ARG A 122 -8.40 -6.73 -3.75
C ARG A 122 -8.74 -8.05 -3.05
N HIS A 123 -8.34 -8.19 -1.80
CA HIS A 123 -8.62 -9.39 -1.01
C HIS A 123 -10.12 -9.56 -0.80
N ARG A 124 -10.81 -8.46 -0.52
CA ARG A 124 -12.24 -8.49 -0.29
C ARG A 124 -13.00 -8.91 -1.55
N HIS A 125 -12.59 -8.42 -2.70
CA HIS A 125 -13.21 -8.83 -3.96
C HIS A 125 -12.97 -10.30 -4.23
N ARG A 126 -11.76 -10.76 -3.99
CA ARG A 126 -11.42 -12.15 -4.19
C ARG A 126 -12.24 -13.05 -3.28
N ARG A 127 -12.39 -12.60 -2.03
CA ARG A 127 -13.14 -13.38 -1.06
C ARG A 127 -14.62 -13.46 -1.43
N ASN A 128 -15.19 -12.37 -1.84
CA ASN A 128 -16.59 -12.37 -2.24
C ASN A 128 -16.83 -13.26 -3.44
N TYR A 129 -15.77 -13.49 -4.21
CA TYR A 129 -15.88 -14.27 -5.38
C TYR A 129 -15.93 -15.72 -5.06
N TYR A 130 -15.12 -16.20 -4.16
CA TYR A 130 -15.03 -17.62 -3.86
C TYR A 130 -16.00 -18.06 -2.78
N TYR A 131 -16.65 -17.17 -2.16
CA TYR A 131 -17.66 -17.48 -1.20
C TYR A 131 -18.95 -16.77 -1.58
#